data_2eefa7003fbfe36eaeb004c0abd4b4f9
#
_entry.id   2eefa7003fbfe36eaeb004c0abd4b4f9
#
_cell.length_a   1.000
_cell.length_b   1.000
_cell.length_c   1.000
_cell.angle_alpha   90.00
_cell.angle_beta   90.00
_cell.angle_gamma   90.00
#
_symmetry.space_group_name_H-M   'P 1'
#
loop_
_entity.id
_entity.type
_entity.pdbx_description
1 polymer ?
#
loop_
_entity_poly.entity_id
_entity_poly.type
_entity_poly.pdbx_seq_one_letter_code
_entity_poly.pdbx_strand_id
1 'polypeptide(L)'
;MKTILIVEDTELNVDLLTQLLEEDYTLLVARDGAEGVSLAREKNPDLILMDISLPILDGYEATRQIRETLKSIPIIGLSAHAMSGDAVRARESGCTDYLTKPVDDDLLLSKLKEYLD
;
A
#
# COMPACT_ATOMS: atom_id res chain seq x y z
N MET A 1 14.54 5.83 -10.38
CA MET A 1 14.09 5.27 -9.10
C MET A 1 12.75 4.56 -9.26
N LYS A 2 12.52 3.53 -8.48
CA LYS A 2 11.21 2.87 -8.47
C LYS A 2 10.17 3.78 -7.86
N THR A 3 8.92 3.65 -8.31
CA THR A 3 7.81 4.47 -7.87
C THR A 3 6.91 3.68 -6.93
N ILE A 4 6.63 4.25 -5.77
CA ILE A 4 5.74 3.67 -4.77
C ILE A 4 4.51 4.56 -4.62
N LEU A 5 3.33 3.96 -4.74
CA LEU A 5 2.08 4.65 -4.44
C LEU A 5 1.71 4.36 -2.98
N ILE A 6 1.56 5.41 -2.20
CA ILE A 6 1.12 5.33 -0.81
C ILE A 6 -0.36 5.70 -0.77
N VAL A 7 -1.22 4.78 -0.34
CA VAL A 7 -2.66 5.04 -0.19
C VAL A 7 -2.95 5.08 1.31
N GLU A 8 -3.10 6.29 1.84
CA GLU A 8 -3.19 6.54 3.29
C GLU A 8 -3.94 7.85 3.53
N ASP A 9 -4.93 7.83 4.42
CA ASP A 9 -5.75 9.02 4.69
C ASP A 9 -5.24 9.91 5.83
N THR A 10 -4.35 9.39 6.66
CA THR A 10 -3.84 10.11 7.84
C THR A 10 -2.56 10.86 7.48
N GLU A 11 -2.56 12.19 7.65
CA GLU A 11 -1.42 13.03 7.31
C GLU A 11 -0.14 12.60 8.04
N LEU A 12 -0.25 12.26 9.31
CA LEU A 12 0.91 11.80 10.09
C LEU A 12 1.54 10.56 9.48
N ASN A 13 0.73 9.59 9.09
CA ASN A 13 1.24 8.35 8.49
C ASN A 13 1.87 8.60 7.11
N VAL A 14 1.26 9.49 6.31
CA VAL A 14 1.84 9.89 5.03
C VAL A 14 3.21 10.53 5.25
N ASP A 15 3.31 11.44 6.22
CA ASP A 15 4.58 12.12 6.51
C ASP A 15 5.65 11.15 6.97
N LEU A 16 5.31 10.22 7.84
CA LEU A 16 6.27 9.23 8.33
C LEU A 16 6.79 8.33 7.19
N LEU A 17 5.90 7.85 6.34
CA LEU A 17 6.31 7.03 5.20
C LEU A 17 7.12 7.83 4.20
N THR A 18 6.74 9.08 3.95
CA THR A 18 7.48 9.96 3.04
C THR A 18 8.91 10.18 3.54
N GLN A 19 9.06 10.52 4.82
CA GLN A 19 10.39 10.72 5.39
C GLN A 19 11.25 9.46 5.30
N LEU A 20 10.66 8.30 5.49
CA LEU A 20 11.39 7.05 5.44
C LEU A 20 11.84 6.69 4.02
N LEU A 21 11.04 7.00 3.00
CA LEU A 21 11.19 6.45 1.67
C LEU A 21 11.63 7.44 0.59
N GLU A 22 11.51 8.74 0.81
CA GLU A 22 11.68 9.74 -0.27
C GLU A 22 13.09 9.81 -0.86
N GLU A 23 14.11 9.41 -0.13
CA GLU A 23 15.48 9.44 -0.64
C GLU A 23 15.75 8.33 -1.65
N ASP A 24 15.07 7.20 -1.51
CA ASP A 24 15.33 6.01 -2.31
C ASP A 24 14.27 5.70 -3.36
N TYR A 25 13.09 6.33 -3.25
CA TYR A 25 11.96 6.03 -4.13
C TYR A 25 11.23 7.30 -4.56
N THR A 26 10.61 7.24 -5.73
CA THR A 26 9.67 8.28 -6.16
C THR A 26 8.31 7.95 -5.53
N LEU A 27 7.70 8.91 -4.86
CA LEU A 27 6.47 8.69 -4.11
C LEU A 27 5.27 9.37 -4.74
N LEU A 28 4.16 8.64 -4.81
CA LEU A 28 2.84 9.16 -5.13
C LEU A 28 1.96 8.93 -3.92
N VAL A 29 1.06 9.85 -3.63
CA VAL A 29 0.18 9.75 -2.47
C VAL A 29 -1.28 9.86 -2.88
N ALA A 30 -2.09 8.91 -2.44
CA ALA A 30 -3.55 8.95 -2.55
C ALA A 30 -4.11 8.97 -1.14
N ARG A 31 -5.17 9.75 -0.92
CA ARG A 31 -5.73 9.98 0.41
C ARG A 31 -6.96 9.13 0.71
N ASP A 32 -7.47 8.42 -0.29
CA ASP A 32 -8.59 7.50 -0.12
C ASP A 32 -8.48 6.37 -1.14
N GLY A 33 -9.34 5.38 -1.00
CA GLY A 33 -9.30 4.19 -1.86
C GLY A 33 -9.61 4.49 -3.32
N ALA A 34 -10.56 5.39 -3.57
CA ALA A 34 -10.93 5.75 -4.94
C ALA A 34 -9.79 6.46 -5.67
N GLU A 35 -9.13 7.40 -5.00
CA GLU A 35 -7.94 8.06 -5.55
C GLU A 35 -6.81 7.06 -5.76
N GLY A 36 -6.66 6.11 -4.83
CA GLY A 36 -5.66 5.04 -4.96
C GLY A 36 -5.85 4.21 -6.21
N VAL A 37 -7.09 3.81 -6.50
CA VAL A 37 -7.40 3.05 -7.72
C VAL A 37 -7.08 3.89 -8.96
N SER A 38 -7.50 5.15 -8.99
CA SER A 38 -7.25 6.05 -10.12
C SER A 38 -5.77 6.25 -10.38
N LEU A 39 -4.99 6.55 -9.33
CA LEU A 39 -3.56 6.77 -9.47
C LEU A 39 -2.80 5.50 -9.87
N ALA A 40 -3.20 4.36 -9.32
CA ALA A 40 -2.58 3.09 -9.69
C ALA A 40 -2.74 2.81 -11.18
N ARG A 41 -3.94 3.01 -11.72
CA ARG A 41 -4.22 2.78 -13.14
C ARG A 41 -3.54 3.80 -14.03
N GLU A 42 -3.53 5.06 -13.62
CA GLU A 42 -2.98 6.15 -14.41
C GLU A 42 -1.45 6.17 -14.41
N LYS A 43 -0.83 5.98 -13.25
CA LYS A 43 0.62 6.12 -13.09
C LYS A 43 1.38 4.81 -13.11
N ASN A 44 0.69 3.69 -12.95
CA ASN A 44 1.30 2.37 -13.04
C ASN A 44 2.56 2.25 -12.16
N PRO A 45 2.44 2.45 -10.82
CA PRO A 45 3.61 2.41 -9.93
C PRO A 45 4.23 1.01 -9.86
N ASP A 46 5.42 0.93 -9.28
CA ASP A 46 6.14 -0.33 -9.13
C ASP A 46 5.68 -1.13 -7.91
N LEU A 47 5.11 -0.45 -6.91
CA LEU A 47 4.60 -1.09 -5.70
C LEU A 47 3.57 -0.17 -5.05
N ILE A 48 2.62 -0.74 -4.35
CA ILE A 48 1.59 0.02 -3.62
C ILE A 48 1.63 -0.35 -2.14
N LEU A 49 1.67 0.68 -1.29
CA LEU A 49 1.43 0.54 0.15
C LEU A 49 -0.02 0.95 0.38
N MET A 50 -0.85 -0.01 0.78
CA MET A 50 -2.30 0.17 0.87
C MET A 50 -2.78 0.11 2.31
N ASP A 51 -3.22 1.25 2.86
CA ASP A 51 -3.90 1.25 4.14
C ASP A 51 -5.24 0.52 3.96
N ILE A 52 -5.54 -0.38 4.87
CA ILE A 52 -6.75 -1.18 4.79
C ILE A 52 -7.97 -0.40 5.27
N SER A 53 -7.80 0.48 6.27
CA SER A 53 -8.90 1.23 6.87
C SER A 53 -9.03 2.62 6.26
N LEU A 54 -9.55 2.70 5.04
CA LEU A 54 -9.68 3.95 4.30
C LEU A 54 -11.12 4.44 4.24
N PRO A 55 -11.33 5.76 4.14
CA PRO A 55 -12.66 6.31 3.85
C PRO A 55 -13.04 6.09 2.39
N ILE A 56 -14.34 6.23 2.10
CA ILE A 56 -14.95 6.18 0.76
C ILE A 56 -14.89 4.78 0.17
N LEU A 57 -13.70 4.24 -0.01
CA LEU A 57 -13.49 2.90 -0.55
C LEU A 57 -12.35 2.27 0.25
N ASP A 58 -12.66 1.22 1.03
CA ASP A 58 -11.65 0.61 1.90
C ASP A 58 -10.53 -0.07 1.11
N GLY A 59 -9.43 -0.36 1.81
CA GLY A 59 -8.23 -0.89 1.17
C GLY A 59 -8.42 -2.26 0.53
N TYR A 60 -9.30 -3.10 1.07
CA TYR A 60 -9.58 -4.42 0.47
C TYR A 60 -10.27 -4.26 -0.88
N GLU A 61 -11.28 -3.41 -0.95
CA GLU A 61 -12.02 -3.17 -2.18
C GLU A 61 -11.16 -2.44 -3.21
N ALA A 62 -10.37 -1.45 -2.75
CA ALA A 62 -9.44 -0.75 -3.63
C ALA A 62 -8.46 -1.75 -4.27
N THR A 63 -7.93 -2.67 -3.46
CA THR A 63 -7.02 -3.71 -3.95
C THR A 63 -7.68 -4.58 -5.01
N ARG A 64 -8.93 -5.02 -4.77
CA ARG A 64 -9.67 -5.81 -5.77
C ARG A 64 -9.80 -5.07 -7.09
N GLN A 65 -10.16 -3.79 -7.04
CA GLN A 65 -10.32 -2.97 -8.24
C GLN A 65 -9.01 -2.77 -8.97
N ILE A 66 -7.93 -2.53 -8.24
CA ILE A 66 -6.59 -2.40 -8.85
C ILE A 66 -6.21 -3.70 -9.55
N ARG A 67 -6.51 -4.84 -8.94
CA ARG A 67 -6.18 -6.14 -9.51
C ARG A 67 -6.93 -6.47 -10.79
N GLU A 68 -8.03 -5.79 -11.08
CA GLU A 68 -8.73 -5.97 -12.35
C GLU A 68 -7.85 -5.61 -13.54
N THR A 69 -6.94 -4.66 -13.37
CA THR A 69 -6.03 -4.22 -14.44
C THR A 69 -4.56 -4.51 -14.15
N LEU A 70 -4.11 -4.33 -12.92
CA LEU A 70 -2.71 -4.53 -12.52
C LEU A 70 -2.58 -5.83 -11.72
N LYS A 71 -2.35 -6.93 -12.43
CA LYS A 71 -2.43 -8.27 -11.83
C LYS A 71 -1.17 -8.70 -11.09
N SER A 72 -0.01 -8.12 -11.42
CA SER A 72 1.27 -8.58 -10.87
C SER A 72 1.98 -7.58 -9.97
N ILE A 73 1.50 -6.34 -9.87
CA ILE A 73 2.16 -5.31 -9.05
C ILE A 73 2.13 -5.73 -7.56
N PRO A 74 3.26 -5.60 -6.83
CA PRO A 74 3.22 -5.87 -5.40
C PRO A 74 2.33 -4.87 -4.67
N ILE A 75 1.41 -5.37 -3.84
CA ILE A 75 0.56 -4.55 -2.99
C ILE A 75 0.73 -5.04 -1.57
N ILE A 76 1.24 -4.16 -0.69
CA ILE A 76 1.44 -4.48 0.72
C ILE A 76 0.33 -3.79 1.50
N GLY A 77 -0.54 -4.58 2.13
CA GLY A 77 -1.60 -4.06 2.98
C GLY A 77 -1.06 -3.62 4.32
N LEU A 78 -1.53 -2.48 4.82
CA LEU A 78 -1.15 -1.94 6.13
C LEU A 78 -2.40 -1.85 6.99
N SER A 79 -2.41 -2.52 8.15
CA SER A 79 -3.57 -2.55 9.02
C SER A 79 -3.23 -2.13 10.44
N ALA A 80 -4.14 -1.38 11.07
CA ALA A 80 -4.02 -1.01 12.47
C ALA A 80 -4.39 -2.18 13.41
N HIS A 81 -4.97 -3.24 12.86
CA HIS A 81 -5.48 -4.35 13.66
C HIS A 81 -4.77 -5.65 13.31
N ALA A 82 -4.17 -6.29 14.32
CA ALA A 82 -3.51 -7.59 14.16
C ALA A 82 -4.46 -8.72 14.53
N MET A 83 -5.69 -8.68 14.02
CA MET A 83 -6.71 -9.69 14.31
C MET A 83 -6.53 -10.91 13.42
N SER A 84 -6.88 -12.08 13.96
CA SER A 84 -6.83 -13.29 13.14
C SER A 84 -7.83 -13.16 11.99
N GLY A 85 -7.40 -13.49 10.79
CA GLY A 85 -8.22 -13.37 9.60
C GLY A 85 -7.93 -12.14 8.75
N ASP A 86 -7.32 -11.08 9.31
CA ASP A 86 -6.99 -9.89 8.52
C ASP A 86 -5.97 -10.20 7.43
N ALA A 87 -4.96 -11.00 7.75
CA ALA A 87 -3.96 -11.40 6.76
C ALA A 87 -4.58 -12.24 5.64
N VAL A 88 -5.49 -13.14 6.00
CA VAL A 88 -6.21 -13.97 5.02
C VAL A 88 -7.07 -13.08 4.13
N ARG A 89 -7.81 -12.15 4.74
CA ARG A 89 -8.67 -11.22 3.99
C ARG A 89 -7.87 -10.34 3.04
N ALA A 90 -6.69 -9.88 3.49
CA ALA A 90 -5.81 -9.08 2.63
C ALA A 90 -5.38 -9.89 1.39
N ARG A 91 -4.97 -11.13 1.59
CA ARG A 91 -4.57 -12.01 0.48
C ARG A 91 -5.72 -12.31 -0.47
N GLU A 92 -6.90 -12.58 0.07
CA GLU A 92 -8.09 -12.86 -0.73
C GLU A 92 -8.51 -11.66 -1.58
N SER A 93 -8.24 -10.43 -1.10
CA SER A 93 -8.51 -9.23 -1.89
C SER A 93 -7.44 -8.94 -2.94
N GLY A 94 -6.29 -9.62 -2.87
CA GLY A 94 -5.24 -9.50 -3.86
C GLY A 94 -3.93 -8.88 -3.36
N CYS A 95 -3.79 -8.65 -2.04
CA CYS A 95 -2.54 -8.14 -1.47
C CYS A 95 -1.44 -9.20 -1.61
N THR A 96 -0.24 -8.73 -1.95
CA THR A 96 0.94 -9.59 -2.04
C THR A 96 1.48 -9.91 -0.66
N ASP A 97 1.41 -8.93 0.25
CA ASP A 97 1.93 -9.05 1.61
C ASP A 97 1.10 -8.16 2.54
N TYR A 98 1.41 -8.21 3.82
CA TYR A 98 0.60 -7.57 4.85
C TYR A 98 1.48 -7.20 6.05
N LEU A 99 1.36 -5.97 6.52
CA LEU A 99 2.07 -5.48 7.71
C LEU A 99 1.07 -4.83 8.66
N THR A 100 1.34 -4.92 9.96
CA THR A 100 0.52 -4.27 10.98
C THR A 100 1.12 -2.94 11.39
N LYS A 101 0.27 -1.97 11.74
CA LYS A 101 0.70 -0.68 12.26
C LYS A 101 0.88 -0.75 13.77
N PRO A 102 1.82 0.00 14.38
CA PRO A 102 2.77 0.86 13.70
C PRO A 102 3.78 0.04 12.89
N VAL A 103 4.09 0.49 11.69
CA VAL A 103 4.96 -0.25 10.79
C VAL A 103 6.40 -0.21 11.29
N ASP A 104 7.03 -1.37 11.38
CA ASP A 104 8.45 -1.47 11.69
C ASP A 104 9.24 -1.01 10.47
N ASP A 105 10.05 0.04 10.63
CA ASP A 105 10.80 0.63 9.53
C ASP A 105 11.73 -0.38 8.85
N ASP A 106 12.47 -1.15 9.65
CA ASP A 106 13.41 -2.13 9.10
C ASP A 106 12.69 -3.24 8.33
N LEU A 107 11.56 -3.70 8.87
CA LEU A 107 10.77 -4.73 8.20
C LEU A 107 10.20 -4.20 6.88
N LEU A 108 9.68 -2.99 6.87
CA LEU A 108 9.16 -2.38 5.65
C LEU A 108 10.26 -2.24 4.60
N LEU A 109 11.41 -1.70 4.97
CA LEU A 109 12.52 -1.53 4.04
C LEU A 109 12.99 -2.87 3.48
N SER A 110 13.03 -3.90 4.31
CA SER A 110 13.38 -5.24 3.87
C SER A 110 12.37 -5.79 2.84
N LYS A 111 11.07 -5.59 3.08
CA LYS A 111 10.03 -6.01 2.16
C LYS A 111 10.10 -5.27 0.83
N LEU A 112 10.38 -3.97 0.87
CA LEU A 112 10.52 -3.18 -0.36
C LEU A 112 11.68 -3.69 -1.21
N LYS A 113 12.81 -4.02 -0.59
CA LYS A 113 13.93 -4.60 -1.33
C LYS A 113 13.58 -5.96 -1.92
N GLU A 114 12.86 -6.78 -1.17
CA GLU A 114 12.42 -8.10 -1.64
C GLU A 114 11.59 -7.99 -2.92
N TYR A 115 10.65 -7.04 -2.96
CA TYR A 115 9.74 -6.94 -4.09
C TYR A 115 10.22 -6.02 -5.22
N LEU A 116 11.11 -5.09 -4.96
CA LEU A 116 11.55 -4.12 -5.96
C LEU A 116 12.96 -4.33 -6.51
N ASP A 117 13.74 -5.14 -5.82
CA ASP A 117 15.08 -5.52 -6.31
C ASP A 117 15.04 -6.96 -6.89
#